data_2e3a87d34a89befdc20df493a4e1bc79
#
_entry.id   2e3a87d34a89befdc20df493a4e1bc79
#
_cell.length_a   1.000
_cell.length_b   1.000
_cell.length_c   1.000
_cell.angle_alpha   90.00
_cell.angle_beta   90.00
_cell.angle_gamma   90.00
#
_symmetry.space_group_name_H-M   'P 1'
#
loop_
_entity.id
_entity.type
_entity.pdbx_description
1 polymer ?
#
loop_
_entity_poly.entity_id
_entity_poly.type
_entity_poly.pdbx_seq_one_letter_code
_entity_poly.pdbx_strand_id
1 'polypeptide(L)'
;MKVGIIMAKLYFRYGTMQSNKSNQIITTHHQYTTQGKRCLAYTTPIDSRSGYKRIKSRIGLELEAEYVTDDIFEKVKKENEKEKVFAVLIDEAQFLSKKDIHNLSDIPDLLDIPVIAFGLKTDFRNELFEGSRTLLELADAIDELKTVCQFCNKKATGRFYNQPSHLK
;
A
#
# COMPACT_ATOMS: atom_id res chain seq x y z
N MET A 1 27.13 -22.72 -10.72
CA MET A 1 26.57 -21.67 -9.82
C MET A 1 25.36 -21.07 -10.52
N LYS A 2 24.14 -21.44 -10.10
CA LYS A 2 22.93 -20.80 -10.62
C LYS A 2 22.86 -19.40 -10.00
N VAL A 3 23.16 -18.38 -10.77
CA VAL A 3 22.81 -17.00 -10.41
C VAL A 3 21.30 -16.93 -10.46
N GLY A 4 20.65 -17.01 -9.30
CA GLY A 4 19.23 -16.78 -9.21
C GLY A 4 18.96 -15.34 -9.59
N ILE A 5 18.26 -15.12 -10.68
CA ILE A 5 17.75 -13.79 -11.04
C ILE A 5 16.74 -13.44 -9.94
N ILE A 6 17.12 -12.50 -9.07
CA ILE A 6 16.20 -11.93 -8.08
C ILE A 6 15.32 -10.97 -8.86
N MET A 7 14.14 -11.41 -9.25
CA MET A 7 13.13 -10.56 -9.87
C MET A 7 12.48 -9.66 -8.82
N ALA A 8 12.11 -8.46 -9.21
CA ALA A 8 11.28 -7.57 -8.40
C ALA A 8 9.94 -8.24 -8.07
N LYS A 9 9.32 -7.84 -6.97
CA LYS A 9 8.09 -8.47 -6.44
C LYS A 9 7.00 -7.46 -6.19
N LEU A 10 5.76 -7.94 -6.30
CA LEU A 10 4.60 -7.28 -5.74
C LEU A 10 4.44 -7.69 -4.27
N TYR A 11 4.53 -6.72 -3.36
CA TYR A 11 4.33 -6.90 -1.93
C TYR A 11 2.98 -6.35 -1.51
N PHE A 12 2.23 -7.11 -0.71
CA PHE A 12 1.04 -6.61 -0.03
C PHE A 12 1.27 -6.59 1.48
N ARG A 13 1.31 -5.41 2.07
CA ARG A 13 1.42 -5.17 3.50
C ARG A 13 0.10 -4.66 4.04
N TYR A 14 -0.64 -5.52 4.71
CA TYR A 14 -1.93 -5.16 5.26
C TYR A 14 -1.89 -5.09 6.79
N GLY A 15 -2.81 -4.32 7.34
CA GLY A 15 -3.01 -4.21 8.77
C GLY A 15 -4.35 -3.59 9.09
N THR A 16 -4.72 -3.58 10.36
CA THR A 16 -5.91 -2.87 10.82
C THR A 16 -5.71 -1.36 10.73
N MET A 17 -6.78 -0.60 10.93
CA MET A 17 -6.64 0.83 11.19
C MET A 17 -5.68 1.01 12.38
N GLN A 18 -4.80 2.02 12.31
CA GLN A 18 -3.77 2.28 13.32
C GLN A 18 -2.58 1.31 13.33
N SER A 19 -2.44 0.41 12.36
CA SER A 19 -1.26 -0.45 12.22
C SER A 19 -0.03 0.27 11.67
N ASN A 20 -0.01 1.59 11.71
CA ASN A 20 1.14 2.44 11.36
C ASN A 20 1.56 2.37 9.87
N LYS A 21 0.63 2.02 8.95
CA LYS A 21 0.91 1.86 7.51
C LYS A 21 1.50 3.10 6.86
N SER A 22 0.83 4.25 6.99
CA SER A 22 1.29 5.50 6.37
C SER A 22 2.65 5.94 6.89
N ASN A 23 2.96 5.69 8.17
CA ASN A 23 4.29 5.96 8.71
C ASN A 23 5.34 5.04 8.09
N GLN A 24 5.03 3.76 7.88
CA GLN A 24 5.94 2.83 7.21
C GLN A 24 6.21 3.22 5.76
N ILE A 25 5.20 3.68 5.01
CA ILE A 25 5.38 4.19 3.65
C ILE A 25 6.35 5.36 3.66
N ILE A 26 6.12 6.37 4.50
CA ILE A 26 6.94 7.57 4.57
C ILE A 26 8.38 7.21 4.97
N THR A 27 8.54 6.34 5.97
CA THR A 27 9.87 5.88 6.41
C THR A 27 10.58 5.09 5.31
N THR A 28 9.88 4.20 4.61
CA THR A 28 10.44 3.43 3.49
C THR A 28 10.88 4.37 2.37
N HIS A 29 10.04 5.33 1.98
CA HIS A 29 10.38 6.34 0.99
C HIS A 29 11.65 7.12 1.40
N HIS A 30 11.70 7.56 2.64
CA HIS A 30 12.86 8.28 3.18
C HIS A 30 14.13 7.43 3.14
N GLN A 31 14.06 6.14 3.50
CA GLN A 31 15.21 5.22 3.45
C GLN A 31 15.78 5.06 2.03
N TYR A 32 14.91 4.96 1.01
CA TYR A 32 15.36 4.91 -0.38
C TYR A 32 16.00 6.23 -0.81
N THR A 33 15.34 7.35 -0.56
CA THR A 33 15.81 8.67 -1.00
C THR A 33 17.12 9.11 -0.34
N THR A 34 17.33 8.78 0.92
CA THR A 34 18.63 9.05 1.61
C THR A 34 19.77 8.22 1.07
N GLN A 35 19.49 7.11 0.39
CA GLN A 35 20.49 6.30 -0.33
C GLN A 35 20.66 6.74 -1.79
N GLY A 36 20.06 7.86 -2.21
CA GLY A 36 20.08 8.32 -3.60
C GLY A 36 19.25 7.44 -4.55
N LYS A 37 18.30 6.67 -4.02
CA LYS A 37 17.41 5.79 -4.79
C LYS A 37 16.03 6.43 -4.95
N ARG A 38 15.65 6.73 -6.18
CA ARG A 38 14.36 7.33 -6.47
C ARG A 38 13.22 6.35 -6.19
N CYS A 39 12.23 6.80 -5.44
CA CYS A 39 11.04 6.04 -5.09
C CYS A 39 9.78 6.84 -5.43
N LEU A 40 8.80 6.22 -6.08
CA LEU A 40 7.54 6.86 -6.42
C LEU A 40 6.48 6.48 -5.37
N ALA A 41 5.65 7.43 -4.98
CA ALA A 41 4.58 7.24 -4.02
C ALA A 41 3.23 7.58 -4.66
N TYR A 42 2.25 6.69 -4.48
CA TYR A 42 0.89 6.83 -4.97
C TYR A 42 -0.12 6.58 -3.86
N THR A 43 -1.28 7.19 -4.00
CA THR A 43 -2.44 7.00 -3.12
C THR A 43 -3.72 6.92 -3.94
N THR A 44 -4.87 6.79 -3.29
CA THR A 44 -6.17 6.77 -3.96
C THR A 44 -6.93 8.08 -3.72
N PRO A 45 -7.75 8.55 -4.67
CA PRO A 45 -8.52 9.78 -4.52
C PRO A 45 -9.64 9.68 -3.46
N ILE A 46 -9.93 8.48 -2.98
CA ILE A 46 -11.02 8.23 -2.02
C ILE A 46 -10.64 8.64 -0.59
N ASP A 47 -9.36 8.66 -0.26
CA ASP A 47 -8.90 9.12 1.05
C ASP A 47 -8.76 10.65 1.09
N SER A 48 -9.84 11.34 1.45
CA SER A 48 -9.84 12.80 1.63
C SER A 48 -9.15 13.27 2.92
N ARG A 49 -8.81 12.37 3.85
CA ARG A 49 -8.25 12.70 5.18
C ARG A 49 -6.84 13.24 5.11
N SER A 50 -6.09 12.81 4.13
CA SER A 50 -4.67 13.19 3.95
C SER A 50 -4.49 14.48 3.15
N GLY A 51 -5.56 15.05 2.61
CA GLY A 51 -5.51 16.17 1.68
C GLY A 51 -5.20 15.71 0.24
N TYR A 52 -5.09 16.69 -0.65
CA TYR A 52 -4.89 16.43 -2.08
C TYR A 52 -3.48 15.89 -2.35
N LYS A 53 -3.38 14.70 -2.97
CA LYS A 53 -2.12 14.08 -3.41
C LYS A 53 -1.05 13.99 -2.30
N ARG A 54 -1.44 13.56 -1.11
CA ARG A 54 -0.53 13.38 0.02
C ARG A 54 -0.83 12.12 0.81
N ILE A 55 0.22 11.52 1.34
CA ILE A 55 0.16 10.47 2.36
C ILE A 55 0.52 11.13 3.69
N LYS A 56 -0.38 11.03 4.66
CA LYS A 56 -0.20 11.64 5.98
C LYS A 56 -0.26 10.61 7.08
N SER A 57 0.77 10.58 7.92
CA SER A 57 0.78 9.75 9.11
C SER A 57 0.10 10.44 10.30
N ARG A 58 -0.36 9.65 11.27
CA ARG A 58 -0.99 10.17 12.49
C ARG A 58 -0.03 10.95 13.39
N ILE A 59 1.27 10.72 13.25
CA ILE A 59 2.32 11.45 13.98
C ILE A 59 2.77 12.72 13.27
N GLY A 60 2.06 13.14 12.21
CA GLY A 60 2.29 14.40 11.53
C GLY A 60 3.32 14.37 10.39
N LEU A 61 3.86 13.19 10.04
CA LEU A 61 4.71 13.06 8.85
C LEU A 61 3.85 13.11 7.58
N GLU A 62 4.35 13.76 6.55
CA GLU A 62 3.69 13.90 5.26
C GLU A 62 4.63 13.52 4.12
N LEU A 63 4.09 12.95 3.06
CA LEU A 63 4.77 12.61 1.83
C LEU A 63 3.90 13.03 0.64
N GLU A 64 4.48 13.72 -0.33
CA GLU A 64 3.81 13.97 -1.60
C GLU A 64 3.61 12.66 -2.36
N ALA A 65 2.43 12.50 -2.92
CA ALA A 65 2.05 11.31 -3.66
C ALA A 65 1.17 11.69 -4.85
N GLU A 66 1.19 10.87 -5.90
CA GLU A 66 0.24 10.99 -7.00
C GLU A 66 -0.94 10.03 -6.81
N TYR A 67 -2.01 10.21 -7.57
CA TYR A 67 -3.11 9.24 -7.59
C TYR A 67 -2.81 8.10 -8.54
N VAL A 68 -3.15 6.88 -8.09
CA VAL A 68 -3.23 5.73 -8.99
C VAL A 68 -4.31 6.01 -10.03
N THR A 69 -3.98 5.79 -11.28
CA THR A 69 -4.86 5.95 -12.44
C THR A 69 -4.75 4.74 -13.35
N ASP A 70 -5.70 4.56 -14.25
CA ASP A 70 -5.77 3.43 -15.19
C ASP A 70 -4.47 3.22 -16.00
N ASP A 71 -3.69 4.27 -16.18
CA ASP A 71 -2.42 4.29 -16.91
C ASP A 71 -1.17 4.23 -16.00
N ILE A 72 -1.31 3.74 -14.78
CA ILE A 72 -0.23 3.70 -13.78
C ILE A 72 1.04 3.01 -14.31
N PHE A 73 0.89 1.92 -15.05
CA PHE A 73 2.02 1.20 -15.64
C PHE A 73 2.82 2.11 -16.60
N GLU A 74 2.14 2.78 -17.53
CA GLU A 74 2.78 3.68 -18.49
C GLU A 74 3.42 4.89 -17.79
N LYS A 75 2.80 5.41 -16.74
CA LYS A 75 3.38 6.49 -15.94
C LYS A 75 4.69 6.06 -15.27
N VAL A 76 4.70 4.93 -14.60
CA VAL A 76 5.91 4.41 -13.95
C VAL A 76 7.00 4.13 -14.98
N LYS A 77 6.64 3.55 -16.12
CA LYS A 77 7.57 3.30 -17.23
C LYS A 77 8.23 4.60 -17.73
N LYS A 78 7.44 5.63 -18.01
CA LYS A 78 7.95 6.94 -18.43
C LYS A 78 8.86 7.59 -17.38
N GLU A 79 8.47 7.50 -16.11
CA GLU A 79 9.30 8.02 -15.02
C GLU A 79 10.63 7.26 -14.88
N ASN A 80 10.61 5.94 -15.08
CA ASN A 80 11.80 5.10 -15.06
C ASN A 80 12.73 5.36 -16.26
N GLU A 81 12.17 5.72 -17.43
CA GLU A 81 12.96 6.13 -18.61
C GLU A 81 13.68 7.47 -18.40
N LYS A 82 13.08 8.40 -17.64
CA LYS A 82 13.71 9.68 -17.31
C LYS A 82 14.83 9.51 -16.28
N GLU A 83 14.58 8.76 -15.24
CA GLU A 83 15.47 8.47 -14.15
C GLU A 83 15.07 7.18 -13.49
N LYS A 84 16.04 6.28 -13.22
CA LYS A 84 15.79 4.97 -12.64
C LYS A 84 14.94 5.03 -11.39
N VAL A 85 13.84 4.27 -11.39
CA VAL A 85 12.96 4.08 -10.24
C VAL A 85 13.36 2.79 -9.51
N PHE A 86 13.52 2.85 -8.21
CA PHE A 86 13.93 1.72 -7.38
C PHE A 86 12.78 1.04 -6.63
N ALA A 87 11.68 1.75 -6.42
CA ALA A 87 10.47 1.18 -5.82
C ALA A 87 9.25 2.06 -6.11
N VAL A 88 8.08 1.43 -6.10
CA VAL A 88 6.77 2.09 -6.16
C VAL A 88 6.01 1.75 -4.88
N LEU A 89 5.56 2.77 -4.16
CA LEU A 89 4.81 2.65 -2.91
C LEU A 89 3.36 3.06 -3.14
N ILE A 90 2.42 2.24 -2.70
CA ILE A 90 0.98 2.49 -2.87
C ILE A 90 0.33 2.54 -1.49
N ASP A 91 -0.32 3.66 -1.14
CA ASP A 91 -1.14 3.76 0.07
C ASP A 91 -2.63 3.53 -0.26
N GLU A 92 -3.38 3.08 0.74
CA GLU A 92 -4.83 2.81 0.67
C GLU A 92 -5.22 1.89 -0.49
N ALA A 93 -4.37 0.91 -0.79
CA ALA A 93 -4.52 0.00 -1.93
C ALA A 93 -5.82 -0.83 -1.91
N GLN A 94 -6.50 -0.96 -0.75
CA GLN A 94 -7.79 -1.63 -0.66
C GLN A 94 -8.88 -0.98 -1.50
N PHE A 95 -8.76 0.31 -1.81
CA PHE A 95 -9.74 1.06 -2.61
C PHE A 95 -9.50 0.97 -4.12
N LEU A 96 -8.43 0.33 -4.55
CA LEU A 96 -8.14 0.12 -5.96
C LEU A 96 -9.04 -0.97 -6.55
N SER A 97 -9.38 -0.81 -7.82
CA SER A 97 -10.10 -1.82 -8.57
C SER A 97 -9.22 -3.04 -8.90
N LYS A 98 -9.86 -4.13 -9.27
CA LYS A 98 -9.15 -5.32 -9.78
C LYS A 98 -8.23 -4.96 -10.96
N LYS A 99 -8.70 -4.11 -11.88
CA LYS A 99 -7.92 -3.64 -13.03
C LYS A 99 -6.67 -2.87 -12.61
N ASP A 100 -6.80 -1.96 -11.64
CA ASP A 100 -5.66 -1.20 -11.14
C ASP A 100 -4.59 -2.11 -10.53
N ILE A 101 -5.00 -3.12 -9.76
CA ILE A 101 -4.08 -4.09 -9.16
C ILE A 101 -3.37 -4.93 -10.23
N HIS A 102 -4.06 -5.33 -11.30
CA HIS A 102 -3.39 -6.01 -12.43
C HIS A 102 -2.35 -5.11 -13.09
N ASN A 103 -2.68 -3.84 -13.36
CA ASN A 103 -1.72 -2.88 -13.91
C ASN A 103 -0.51 -2.66 -12.98
N LEU A 104 -0.72 -2.69 -11.66
CA LEU A 104 0.37 -2.63 -10.68
C LEU A 104 1.21 -3.91 -10.66
N SER A 105 0.61 -5.09 -10.86
CA SER A 105 1.35 -6.35 -10.90
C SER A 105 2.26 -6.48 -12.13
N ASP A 106 1.92 -5.81 -13.23
CA ASP A 106 2.77 -5.79 -14.43
C ASP A 106 4.07 -5.00 -14.22
N ILE A 107 4.14 -4.10 -13.24
CA ILE A 107 5.33 -3.27 -12.98
C ILE A 107 6.54 -4.12 -12.55
N PRO A 108 6.46 -4.97 -11.50
CA PRO A 108 7.59 -5.84 -11.18
C PRO A 108 7.91 -6.85 -12.27
N ASP A 109 6.90 -7.37 -12.97
CA ASP A 109 7.11 -8.41 -13.98
C ASP A 109 7.78 -7.88 -15.25
N LEU A 110 7.43 -6.68 -15.70
CA LEU A 110 7.88 -6.13 -16.98
C LEU A 110 8.95 -5.04 -16.85
N LEU A 111 9.00 -4.32 -15.72
CA LEU A 111 9.96 -3.24 -15.49
C LEU A 111 11.03 -3.59 -14.46
N ASP A 112 10.92 -4.73 -13.78
CA ASP A 112 11.80 -5.15 -12.67
C ASP A 112 11.91 -4.10 -11.55
N ILE A 113 10.76 -3.46 -11.23
CA ILE A 113 10.64 -2.47 -10.16
C ILE A 113 9.71 -3.02 -9.08
N PRO A 114 10.15 -3.16 -7.81
CA PRO A 114 9.30 -3.65 -6.74
C PRO A 114 8.15 -2.68 -6.46
N VAL A 115 6.94 -3.24 -6.28
CA VAL A 115 5.74 -2.52 -5.87
C VAL A 115 5.37 -2.96 -4.46
N ILE A 116 5.23 -2.01 -3.54
CA ILE A 116 4.84 -2.26 -2.16
C ILE A 116 3.50 -1.59 -1.90
N ALA A 117 2.44 -2.38 -1.87
CA ALA A 117 1.08 -1.93 -1.63
C ALA A 117 0.72 -2.08 -0.14
N PHE A 118 0.21 -1.00 0.44
CA PHE A 118 -0.26 -0.94 1.82
C PHE A 118 -1.77 -0.74 1.85
N GLY A 119 -2.46 -1.45 2.74
CA GLY A 119 -3.91 -1.29 2.84
C GLY A 119 -4.55 -2.04 4.00
N LEU A 120 -5.87 -1.95 4.05
CA LEU A 120 -6.72 -2.73 4.94
C LEU A 120 -7.08 -4.06 4.24
N LYS A 121 -7.14 -5.16 5.00
CA LYS A 121 -7.59 -6.43 4.44
C LYS A 121 -9.10 -6.46 4.24
N THR A 122 -9.87 -6.11 5.29
CA THR A 122 -11.32 -6.20 5.34
C THR A 122 -11.96 -4.90 5.81
N ASP A 123 -13.22 -4.74 5.49
CA ASP A 123 -14.08 -3.70 6.05
C ASP A 123 -14.53 -4.04 7.49
N PHE A 124 -15.44 -3.25 8.06
CA PHE A 124 -15.98 -3.45 9.42
C PHE A 124 -16.84 -4.70 9.56
N ARG A 125 -17.33 -5.29 8.44
CA ARG A 125 -18.11 -6.53 8.40
C ARG A 125 -17.23 -7.77 8.24
N ASN A 126 -15.89 -7.59 8.22
CA ASN A 126 -14.89 -8.60 7.91
C ASN A 126 -14.97 -9.13 6.47
N GLU A 127 -15.53 -8.36 5.55
CA GLU A 127 -15.54 -8.66 4.12
C GLU A 127 -14.31 -8.04 3.45
N LEU A 128 -13.69 -8.79 2.52
CA LEU A 128 -12.53 -8.31 1.78
C LEU A 128 -12.91 -7.13 0.88
N PHE A 129 -12.11 -6.07 0.91
CA PHE A 129 -12.12 -5.06 -0.15
C PHE A 129 -11.72 -5.67 -1.50
N GLU A 130 -12.21 -5.12 -2.61
CA GLU A 130 -11.89 -5.60 -3.96
C GLU A 130 -10.38 -5.56 -4.23
N GLY A 131 -9.72 -4.43 -3.97
CA GLY A 131 -8.28 -4.30 -4.14
C GLY A 131 -7.49 -5.25 -3.27
N SER A 132 -7.90 -5.44 -2.01
CA SER A 132 -7.24 -6.37 -1.09
C SER A 132 -7.41 -7.82 -1.49
N ARG A 133 -8.58 -8.21 -2.00
CA ARG A 133 -8.83 -9.55 -2.56
C ARG A 133 -7.86 -9.82 -3.70
N THR A 134 -7.78 -8.91 -4.65
CA THR A 134 -6.92 -9.07 -5.83
C THR A 134 -5.43 -9.06 -5.44
N LEU A 135 -5.03 -8.24 -4.47
CA LEU A 135 -3.66 -8.26 -3.94
C LEU A 135 -3.32 -9.58 -3.25
N LEU A 136 -4.25 -10.17 -2.49
CA LEU A 136 -4.06 -11.51 -1.89
C LEU A 136 -3.92 -12.60 -2.95
N GLU A 137 -4.57 -12.45 -4.12
CA GLU A 137 -4.46 -13.38 -5.23
C GLU A 137 -3.12 -13.25 -5.99
N LEU A 138 -2.61 -12.03 -6.18
CA LEU A 138 -1.50 -11.73 -7.09
C LEU A 138 -0.16 -11.43 -6.41
N ALA A 139 -0.15 -11.01 -5.14
CA ALA A 139 1.09 -10.60 -4.48
C ALA A 139 2.06 -11.77 -4.30
N ASP A 140 3.34 -11.52 -4.61
CA ASP A 140 4.42 -12.49 -4.41
C ASP A 140 4.80 -12.63 -2.93
N ALA A 141 4.59 -11.59 -2.14
CA ALA A 141 4.84 -11.58 -0.71
C ALA A 141 3.75 -10.81 0.03
N ILE A 142 3.27 -11.39 1.13
CA ILE A 142 2.17 -10.86 1.94
C ILE A 142 2.64 -10.75 3.39
N ASP A 143 2.59 -9.53 3.94
CA ASP A 143 2.99 -9.24 5.30
C ASP A 143 1.84 -8.64 6.10
N GLU A 144 1.58 -9.15 7.29
CA GLU A 144 0.64 -8.56 8.22
C GLU A 144 1.34 -7.58 9.17
N LEU A 145 0.89 -6.33 9.17
CA LEU A 145 1.34 -5.32 10.13
C LEU A 145 0.52 -5.43 11.41
N LYS A 146 1.10 -6.06 12.41
CA LYS A 146 0.44 -6.32 13.69
C LYS A 146 0.38 -5.06 14.54
N THR A 147 -0.75 -4.86 15.21
CA THR A 147 -0.93 -3.82 16.25
C THR A 147 -1.72 -4.35 17.42
N VAL A 148 -1.60 -3.69 18.56
CA VAL A 148 -2.32 -4.05 19.79
C VAL A 148 -3.73 -3.48 19.74
N CYS A 149 -4.71 -4.24 20.21
CA CYS A 149 -6.09 -3.80 20.34
C CYS A 149 -6.19 -2.67 21.39
N GLN A 150 -6.96 -1.62 21.09
CA GLN A 150 -7.17 -0.50 22.01
C GLN A 150 -8.04 -0.87 23.22
N PHE A 151 -8.82 -1.96 23.11
CA PHE A 151 -9.78 -2.39 24.16
C PHE A 151 -9.25 -3.56 24.99
N CYS A 152 -8.24 -4.27 24.52
CA CYS A 152 -7.60 -5.36 25.23
C CYS A 152 -6.14 -5.48 24.80
N ASN A 153 -5.32 -6.15 25.60
CA ASN A 153 -3.88 -6.31 25.34
C ASN A 153 -3.57 -7.41 24.30
N LYS A 154 -4.55 -7.80 23.47
CA LYS A 154 -4.38 -8.80 22.42
C LYS A 154 -4.12 -8.12 21.07
N LYS A 155 -3.69 -8.91 20.08
CA LYS A 155 -3.56 -8.47 18.71
C LYS A 155 -4.88 -7.94 18.16
N ALA A 156 -4.86 -6.78 17.50
CA ALA A 156 -6.01 -6.28 16.77
C ALA A 156 -6.17 -7.06 15.46
N THR A 157 -7.36 -7.63 15.24
CA THR A 157 -7.66 -8.50 14.08
C THR A 157 -8.65 -7.90 13.09
N GLY A 158 -9.38 -6.82 13.47
CA GLY A 158 -10.39 -6.20 12.64
C GLY A 158 -10.82 -4.82 13.14
N ARG A 159 -11.82 -4.25 12.48
CA ARG A 159 -12.50 -3.02 12.91
C ARG A 159 -13.62 -3.37 13.88
N PHE A 160 -13.72 -2.61 14.95
CA PHE A 160 -14.90 -2.63 15.80
C PHE A 160 -15.87 -1.56 15.34
N TYR A 161 -17.09 -1.94 15.00
CA TYR A 161 -18.20 -1.01 14.83
C TYR A 161 -18.91 -0.90 16.18
N ASN A 162 -18.85 0.25 16.83
CA ASN A 162 -19.71 0.56 17.96
C ASN A 162 -21.14 0.62 17.44
N GLN A 163 -21.89 -0.47 17.53
CA GLN A 163 -23.34 -0.34 17.48
C GLN A 163 -23.77 0.55 18.66
N PRO A 164 -24.55 1.60 18.42
CA PRO A 164 -25.21 2.29 19.53
C PRO A 164 -25.98 1.23 20.35
N SER A 165 -25.79 1.29 21.65
CA SER A 165 -26.40 0.38 22.62
C SER A 165 -27.94 0.58 22.70
N HIS A 166 -28.65 0.21 21.67
CA HIS A 166 -30.09 0.16 21.61
C HIS A 166 -30.55 -1.19 21.10
N LEU A 167 -30.19 -2.22 21.80
CA LEU A 167 -30.92 -3.48 21.85
C LEU A 167 -30.75 -4.05 23.27
N LYS A 168 -31.67 -3.62 24.12
CA LYS A 168 -32.06 -4.40 25.30
C LYS A 168 -32.98 -5.49 24.84
#